data_698e9ca5561b5aab0b07292e7075a0b1
#
_entry.id   698e9ca5561b5aab0b07292e7075a0b1
#
_cell.length_a   1.000
_cell.length_b   1.000
_cell.length_c   1.000
_cell.angle_alpha   90.00
_cell.angle_beta   90.00
_cell.angle_gamma   90.00
#
_symmetry.space_group_name_H-M   'P 1'
#
loop_
_entity.id
_entity.type
_entity.pdbx_description
1 polymer ?
#
loop_
_entity_poly.entity_id
_entity_poly.type
_entity_poly.pdbx_seq_one_letter_code
_entity_poly.pdbx_strand_id
1 'polypeptide(L)'
;MRFRLTEGNFIRIGAYKEGNTAVFTFAAQKEDECNIVLTDIAQKKKYNIEVPAQYSLGSLRSVRIYDFDCEKFSYYYLINGVRHIDPYAARIYGREKWNDCDRAEKDYEIECGIDEPAIDWKKDIQPEISRDRMKLYKLHVRGFSMDTAQKNKHAGTFEAVSDRIMYIKKMGFTSLLLMPVYEFEEMTVPVKRVVPDYVKPEYSRQQHKAELGHSVKADEKVNFWGYTRGNYFAVKASYANEPSDAANEFARLVQRLHKNNMEC
;
A
#
# COMPACT_ATOMS: atom_id res chain seq x y z
N MET A 1 -9.40 -14.18 22.84
CA MET A 1 -8.43 -15.04 22.14
C MET A 1 -7.10 -14.84 22.83
N ARG A 2 -6.31 -15.88 23.07
CA ARG A 2 -5.00 -15.77 23.70
C ARG A 2 -3.96 -16.16 22.65
N PHE A 3 -3.04 -15.25 22.34
CA PHE A 3 -1.96 -15.49 21.39
C PHE A 3 -0.72 -16.07 22.10
N ARG A 4 -0.07 -17.05 21.50
CA ARG A 4 1.22 -17.56 21.95
C ARG A 4 2.31 -16.75 21.28
N LEU A 5 3.22 -16.19 22.08
CA LEU A 5 4.28 -15.29 21.64
C LEU A 5 5.66 -15.89 22.00
N THR A 6 6.62 -15.65 21.14
CA THR A 6 8.05 -15.81 21.43
C THR A 6 8.82 -14.65 20.81
N GLU A 7 10.10 -14.53 21.14
CA GLU A 7 10.99 -13.66 20.40
C GLU A 7 10.96 -14.01 18.90
N GLY A 8 10.93 -12.99 18.06
CA GLY A 8 10.99 -13.14 16.62
C GLY A 8 12.41 -13.33 16.10
N ASN A 9 12.66 -12.93 14.87
CA ASN A 9 14.00 -12.83 14.32
C ASN A 9 14.24 -11.40 13.79
N PHE A 10 15.49 -11.00 13.68
CA PHE A 10 15.90 -9.66 13.29
C PHE A 10 16.46 -9.59 11.86
N ILE A 11 16.19 -10.62 11.05
CA ILE A 11 16.74 -10.74 9.70
C ILE A 11 16.01 -9.80 8.74
N ARG A 12 14.69 -9.64 8.94
CA ARG A 12 13.82 -8.82 8.08
C ARG A 12 12.99 -7.87 8.92
N ILE A 13 13.00 -6.58 8.57
CA ILE A 13 12.12 -5.56 9.16
C ILE A 13 10.74 -5.63 8.49
N GLY A 14 9.69 -5.29 9.24
CA GLY A 14 8.29 -5.39 8.85
C GLY A 14 7.64 -6.68 9.30
N ALA A 15 6.37 -6.85 8.92
CA ALA A 15 5.62 -8.05 9.25
C ALA A 15 5.59 -9.03 8.07
N TYR A 16 5.78 -10.31 8.36
CA TYR A 16 5.74 -11.36 7.35
C TYR A 16 5.32 -12.70 7.93
N LYS A 17 4.80 -13.56 7.07
CA LYS A 17 4.42 -14.93 7.41
C LYS A 17 5.62 -15.85 7.35
N GLU A 18 5.71 -16.77 8.32
CA GLU A 18 6.70 -17.83 8.35
C GLU A 18 6.02 -19.13 8.80
N GLY A 19 5.67 -19.97 7.85
CA GLY A 19 4.87 -21.17 8.09
C GLY A 19 3.49 -20.82 8.68
N ASN A 20 3.20 -21.33 9.87
CA ASN A 20 1.96 -21.05 10.61
C ASN A 20 2.11 -19.91 11.64
N THR A 21 3.12 -19.06 11.44
CA THR A 21 3.40 -17.94 12.34
C THR A 21 3.51 -16.65 11.56
N ALA A 22 3.29 -15.51 12.23
CA ALA A 22 3.68 -14.20 11.74
C ALA A 22 4.80 -13.63 12.60
N VAL A 23 5.79 -13.03 11.96
CA VAL A 23 6.89 -12.31 12.63
C VAL A 23 6.71 -10.83 12.37
N PHE A 24 6.81 -10.02 13.43
CA PHE A 24 6.72 -8.57 13.38
C PHE A 24 8.01 -8.00 13.92
N THR A 25 8.76 -7.30 13.08
CA THR A 25 10.02 -6.64 13.46
C THR A 25 9.95 -5.17 13.10
N PHE A 26 10.09 -4.31 14.10
CA PHE A 26 9.92 -2.87 13.95
C PHE A 26 10.94 -2.09 14.80
N ALA A 27 11.12 -0.82 14.47
CA ALA A 27 12.01 0.07 15.21
C ALA A 27 11.34 0.53 16.52
N ALA A 28 12.03 0.31 17.65
CA ALA A 28 11.66 0.80 18.97
C ALA A 28 12.87 0.75 19.88
N GLN A 29 12.95 1.69 20.84
CA GLN A 29 13.96 1.64 21.89
C GLN A 29 13.59 0.57 22.93
N LYS A 30 14.57 0.14 23.72
CA LYS A 30 14.35 -0.89 24.71
C LYS A 30 13.36 -0.47 25.80
N GLU A 31 13.34 0.81 26.10
CA GLU A 31 12.51 1.45 27.13
C GLU A 31 11.08 1.73 26.64
N ASP A 32 10.83 1.66 25.33
CA ASP A 32 9.51 1.94 24.77
C ASP A 32 8.48 0.90 25.18
N GLU A 33 7.31 1.35 25.56
CA GLU A 33 6.12 0.50 25.67
C GLU A 33 5.60 0.18 24.27
N CYS A 34 5.67 -1.09 23.87
CA CYS A 34 5.31 -1.51 22.52
C CYS A 34 4.17 -2.51 22.52
N ASN A 35 3.17 -2.21 21.71
CA ASN A 35 2.04 -3.10 21.49
C ASN A 35 1.79 -3.29 20.00
N ILE A 36 1.32 -4.47 19.61
CA ILE A 36 0.72 -4.75 18.32
C ILE A 36 -0.79 -4.82 18.53
N VAL A 37 -1.53 -3.96 17.84
CA VAL A 37 -2.99 -4.05 17.84
C VAL A 37 -3.40 -4.82 16.60
N LEU A 38 -4.01 -5.98 16.81
CA LEU A 38 -4.61 -6.78 15.76
C LEU A 38 -6.10 -6.44 15.68
N THR A 39 -6.60 -6.19 14.49
CA THR A 39 -8.03 -6.01 14.22
C THR A 39 -8.56 -7.21 13.45
N ASP A 40 -9.51 -7.95 13.99
CA ASP A 40 -10.26 -8.96 13.23
C ASP A 40 -11.05 -8.24 12.14
N ILE A 41 -10.73 -8.50 10.87
CA ILE A 41 -11.28 -7.76 9.73
C ILE A 41 -12.79 -7.94 9.61
N ALA A 42 -13.28 -9.15 9.90
CA ALA A 42 -14.70 -9.48 9.80
C ALA A 42 -15.51 -8.96 11.00
N GLN A 43 -14.98 -9.16 12.22
CA GLN A 43 -15.69 -8.81 13.44
C GLN A 43 -15.43 -7.38 13.93
N LYS A 44 -14.43 -6.69 13.36
CA LYS A 44 -13.94 -5.37 13.80
C LYS A 44 -13.50 -5.33 15.28
N LYS A 45 -13.16 -6.50 15.81
CA LYS A 45 -12.70 -6.66 17.19
C LYS A 45 -11.19 -6.47 17.27
N LYS A 46 -10.76 -5.64 18.22
CA LYS A 46 -9.33 -5.34 18.44
C LYS A 46 -8.75 -6.18 19.57
N TYR A 47 -7.52 -6.62 19.38
CA TYR A 47 -6.72 -7.36 20.36
C TYR A 47 -5.40 -6.63 20.53
N ASN A 48 -5.15 -6.18 21.74
CA ASN A 48 -3.89 -5.53 22.10
C ASN A 48 -2.90 -6.59 22.59
N ILE A 49 -1.73 -6.66 21.97
CA ILE A 49 -0.67 -7.62 22.26
C ILE A 49 0.56 -6.85 22.69
N GLU A 50 0.89 -6.92 23.97
CA GLU A 50 2.12 -6.34 24.50
C GLU A 50 3.34 -7.11 23.95
N VAL A 51 4.34 -6.37 23.48
CA VAL A 51 5.60 -6.94 22.99
C VAL A 51 6.68 -6.72 24.04
N PRO A 52 7.16 -7.80 24.70
CA PRO A 52 8.10 -7.69 25.79
C PRO A 52 9.40 -6.96 25.41
N ALA A 53 9.90 -6.11 26.32
CA ALA A 53 11.15 -5.37 26.14
C ALA A 53 12.38 -6.28 25.92
N GLN A 54 12.36 -7.51 26.45
CA GLN A 54 13.41 -8.49 26.25
C GLN A 54 13.55 -8.99 24.80
N TYR A 55 12.52 -8.79 23.96
CA TYR A 55 12.56 -9.16 22.54
C TYR A 55 13.16 -8.03 21.68
N SER A 56 14.24 -7.43 22.16
CA SER A 56 14.93 -6.31 21.51
C SER A 56 16.37 -6.66 21.15
N LEU A 57 16.79 -6.18 19.98
CA LEU A 57 18.18 -6.17 19.55
C LEU A 57 18.54 -4.76 19.04
N GLY A 58 19.32 -4.02 19.83
CA GLY A 58 19.60 -2.61 19.56
C GLY A 58 18.30 -1.80 19.56
N SER A 59 18.03 -1.08 18.47
CA SER A 59 16.81 -0.28 18.23
C SER A 59 15.71 -1.04 17.48
N LEU A 60 15.75 -2.37 17.49
CA LEU A 60 14.71 -3.21 16.89
C LEU A 60 14.01 -4.04 17.96
N ARG A 61 12.71 -4.18 17.80
CA ARG A 61 11.85 -5.09 18.56
C ARG A 61 11.31 -6.15 17.61
N SER A 62 11.34 -7.45 18.02
CA SER A 62 10.83 -8.52 17.17
C SER A 62 10.03 -9.54 17.96
N VAL A 63 8.83 -9.87 17.49
CA VAL A 63 7.96 -10.87 18.10
C VAL A 63 7.40 -11.81 17.05
N ARG A 64 7.28 -13.08 17.42
CA ARG A 64 6.63 -14.14 16.66
C ARG A 64 5.29 -14.47 17.30
N ILE A 65 4.23 -14.46 16.50
CA ILE A 65 2.88 -14.85 16.90
C ILE A 65 2.55 -16.18 16.23
N TYR A 66 2.20 -17.18 17.02
CA TYR A 66 1.86 -18.52 16.54
C TYR A 66 0.38 -18.61 16.14
N ASP A 67 0.08 -19.54 15.24
CA ASP A 67 -1.27 -19.82 14.74
C ASP A 67 -1.96 -18.55 14.22
N PHE A 68 -1.17 -17.76 13.48
CA PHE A 68 -1.60 -16.47 12.94
C PHE A 68 -2.21 -16.64 11.54
N ASP A 69 -3.42 -16.14 11.40
CA ASP A 69 -4.12 -16.06 10.12
C ASP A 69 -3.99 -14.65 9.53
N CYS A 70 -3.17 -14.52 8.49
CA CYS A 70 -2.88 -13.25 7.82
C CYS A 70 -4.10 -12.65 7.12
N GLU A 71 -5.06 -13.48 6.68
CA GLU A 71 -6.29 -13.01 6.03
C GLU A 71 -7.34 -12.53 7.02
N LYS A 72 -7.21 -12.97 8.26
CA LYS A 72 -8.14 -12.62 9.33
C LYS A 72 -7.83 -11.31 10.01
N PHE A 73 -6.56 -10.92 10.09
CA PHE A 73 -6.12 -9.80 10.90
C PHE A 73 -5.40 -8.74 10.09
N SER A 74 -5.85 -7.48 10.27
CA SER A 74 -5.03 -6.30 10.04
C SER A 74 -4.32 -5.88 11.32
N TYR A 75 -3.31 -5.01 11.23
CA TYR A 75 -2.54 -4.59 12.40
C TYR A 75 -2.03 -3.15 12.30
N TYR A 76 -1.65 -2.62 13.44
CA TYR A 76 -0.82 -1.41 13.58
C TYR A 76 -0.01 -1.50 14.89
N TYR A 77 0.99 -0.66 15.03
CA TYR A 77 1.78 -0.57 16.25
C TYR A 77 1.27 0.55 17.16
N LEU A 78 1.32 0.33 18.47
CA LEU A 78 1.25 1.38 19.48
C LEU A 78 2.62 1.43 20.18
N ILE A 79 3.33 2.55 20.03
CA ILE A 79 4.62 2.78 20.72
C ILE A 79 4.41 3.98 21.63
N ASN A 80 4.57 3.78 22.93
CA ASN A 80 4.29 4.77 23.96
C ASN A 80 2.87 5.39 23.80
N GLY A 81 1.89 4.54 23.48
CA GLY A 81 0.50 4.95 23.27
C GLY A 81 0.22 5.68 21.93
N VAL A 82 1.24 5.93 21.11
CA VAL A 82 1.09 6.58 19.80
C VAL A 82 0.93 5.51 18.72
N ARG A 83 -0.05 5.70 17.83
CA ARG A 83 -0.31 4.80 16.70
C ARG A 83 0.70 5.02 15.58
N HIS A 84 1.30 3.93 15.13
CA HIS A 84 2.23 3.89 14.01
C HIS A 84 1.79 2.86 12.97
N ILE A 85 1.84 3.25 11.71
CA ILE A 85 1.66 2.34 10.57
C ILE A 85 3.03 1.77 10.23
N ASP A 86 3.07 0.47 9.95
CA ASP A 86 4.31 -0.19 9.54
C ASP A 86 4.73 0.32 8.15
N PRO A 87 5.87 0.99 8.01
CA PRO A 87 6.33 1.48 6.72
C PRO A 87 6.74 0.36 5.76
N TYR A 88 6.95 -0.87 6.28
CA TYR A 88 7.30 -2.06 5.52
C TYR A 88 6.10 -2.98 5.26
N ALA A 89 4.89 -2.56 5.61
CA ALA A 89 3.69 -3.35 5.38
C ALA A 89 3.53 -3.69 3.88
N ALA A 90 3.27 -4.95 3.59
CA ALA A 90 3.06 -5.45 2.23
C ALA A 90 1.64 -5.17 1.72
N ARG A 91 0.70 -4.86 2.61
CA ARG A 91 -0.70 -4.55 2.31
C ARG A 91 -1.23 -3.45 3.23
N ILE A 92 -2.10 -2.60 2.69
CA ILE A 92 -2.80 -1.56 3.43
C ILE A 92 -4.30 -1.76 3.26
N TYR A 93 -5.02 -1.74 4.37
CA TYR A 93 -6.49 -1.73 4.42
C TYR A 93 -7.01 -0.30 4.59
N GLY A 94 -8.17 0.00 4.00
CA GLY A 94 -8.85 1.28 4.10
C GLY A 94 -8.65 2.21 2.90
N ARG A 95 -8.04 1.69 1.80
CA ARG A 95 -7.83 2.43 0.53
C ARG A 95 -8.17 1.62 -0.71
N GLU A 96 -9.11 0.68 -0.57
CA GLU A 96 -9.48 -0.26 -1.63
C GLU A 96 -10.19 0.43 -2.80
N LYS A 97 -10.92 1.52 -2.52
CA LYS A 97 -11.69 2.24 -3.52
C LYS A 97 -10.99 3.55 -3.90
N TRP A 98 -10.78 3.75 -5.21
CA TRP A 98 -10.22 4.99 -5.74
C TRP A 98 -11.18 6.16 -5.58
N ASN A 99 -10.67 7.29 -5.08
CA ASN A 99 -11.42 8.55 -4.93
C ASN A 99 -12.72 8.37 -4.14
N ASP A 100 -12.63 7.74 -2.98
CA ASP A 100 -13.77 7.54 -2.10
C ASP A 100 -14.07 8.81 -1.30
N CYS A 101 -14.84 9.70 -1.94
CA CYS A 101 -15.25 10.98 -1.35
C CYS A 101 -16.21 10.83 -0.17
N ASP A 102 -16.90 9.71 -0.08
CA ASP A 102 -17.91 9.43 0.94
C ASP A 102 -17.30 8.73 2.18
N ARG A 103 -15.99 8.47 2.16
CA ARG A 103 -15.29 7.83 3.26
C ARG A 103 -15.36 8.69 4.52
N ALA A 104 -15.90 8.12 5.60
CA ALA A 104 -15.99 8.81 6.89
C ALA A 104 -14.61 9.17 7.44
N GLU A 105 -14.51 10.26 8.25
CA GLU A 105 -13.23 10.73 8.81
C GLU A 105 -12.47 9.60 9.54
N LYS A 106 -13.17 8.75 10.29
CA LYS A 106 -12.60 7.58 10.97
C LYS A 106 -11.99 6.54 10.01
N ASP A 107 -12.50 6.46 8.79
CA ASP A 107 -12.09 5.47 7.79
C ASP A 107 -10.85 5.93 6.99
N TYR A 108 -10.35 7.16 7.25
CA TYR A 108 -9.03 7.59 6.80
C TYR A 108 -7.90 6.93 7.61
N GLU A 109 -8.21 6.32 8.75
CA GLU A 109 -7.26 5.51 9.49
C GLU A 109 -7.04 4.18 8.77
N ILE A 110 -5.84 4.03 8.23
CA ILE A 110 -5.42 2.80 7.55
C ILE A 110 -4.85 1.78 8.55
N GLU A 111 -4.92 0.52 8.19
CA GLU A 111 -4.28 -0.58 8.92
C GLU A 111 -3.38 -1.39 7.99
N CYS A 112 -2.36 -2.02 8.55
CA CYS A 112 -1.41 -2.83 7.82
C CYS A 112 -1.92 -4.27 7.67
N GLY A 113 -1.48 -4.94 6.59
CA GLY A 113 -1.68 -6.37 6.41
C GLY A 113 -0.38 -7.07 6.05
N ILE A 114 -0.38 -8.38 6.24
CA ILE A 114 0.66 -9.26 5.72
C ILE A 114 0.13 -9.83 4.41
N ASP A 115 0.87 -9.60 3.34
CA ASP A 115 0.52 -10.11 2.01
C ASP A 115 1.74 -10.79 1.40
N GLU A 116 1.56 -11.98 0.89
CA GLU A 116 2.58 -12.72 0.17
C GLU A 116 2.00 -13.15 -1.18
N PRO A 117 2.40 -12.50 -2.27
CA PRO A 117 1.92 -12.88 -3.60
C PRO A 117 2.20 -14.37 -3.87
N ALA A 118 1.18 -15.10 -4.29
CA ALA A 118 1.27 -16.53 -4.59
C ALA A 118 1.94 -16.83 -5.95
N ILE A 119 2.77 -15.92 -6.45
CA ILE A 119 3.43 -16.01 -7.75
C ILE A 119 4.74 -16.78 -7.65
N ASP A 120 4.88 -17.81 -8.49
CA ASP A 120 6.14 -18.54 -8.65
C ASP A 120 7.10 -17.77 -9.58
N TRP A 121 7.97 -16.97 -8.98
CA TRP A 121 9.01 -16.22 -9.72
C TRP A 121 10.13 -17.10 -10.28
N LYS A 122 10.29 -18.36 -9.82
CA LYS A 122 11.33 -19.25 -10.29
C LYS A 122 11.18 -19.63 -11.76
N LYS A 123 9.97 -19.51 -12.30
CA LYS A 123 9.65 -19.77 -13.71
C LYS A 123 9.61 -18.51 -14.55
N ASP A 124 9.81 -17.36 -13.94
CA ASP A 124 9.81 -16.09 -14.63
C ASP A 124 11.21 -15.83 -15.23
N ILE A 125 11.25 -15.41 -16.48
CA ILE A 125 12.49 -15.09 -17.17
C ILE A 125 12.45 -13.62 -17.52
N GLN A 126 13.22 -12.83 -16.78
CA GLN A 126 13.34 -11.40 -17.02
C GLN A 126 14.05 -11.14 -18.37
N PRO A 127 13.49 -10.31 -19.25
CA PRO A 127 14.17 -9.91 -20.48
C PRO A 127 15.37 -9.03 -20.14
N GLU A 128 16.51 -9.33 -20.70
CA GLU A 128 17.73 -8.52 -20.55
C GLU A 128 17.84 -7.51 -21.71
N ILE A 129 17.08 -6.41 -21.61
CA ILE A 129 17.07 -5.38 -22.65
C ILE A 129 18.23 -4.42 -22.42
N SER A 130 19.15 -4.34 -23.38
CA SER A 130 20.28 -3.41 -23.30
C SER A 130 19.81 -1.95 -23.37
N ARG A 131 20.50 -1.05 -22.66
CA ARG A 131 20.12 0.37 -22.53
C ARG A 131 19.97 1.10 -23.87
N ASP A 132 20.79 0.76 -24.86
CA ASP A 132 20.74 1.33 -26.21
C ASP A 132 19.48 0.93 -26.98
N ARG A 133 18.85 -0.18 -26.64
CA ARG A 133 17.61 -0.67 -27.24
C ARG A 133 16.36 -0.37 -26.41
N MET A 134 16.54 0.13 -25.18
CA MET A 134 15.42 0.41 -24.28
C MET A 134 14.59 1.60 -24.77
N LYS A 135 13.28 1.36 -24.94
CA LYS A 135 12.28 2.39 -25.27
C LYS A 135 11.17 2.34 -24.23
N LEU A 136 11.11 3.34 -23.38
CA LEU A 136 10.19 3.41 -22.26
C LEU A 136 8.82 3.99 -22.69
N TYR A 137 7.76 3.30 -22.34
CA TYR A 137 6.40 3.82 -22.38
C TYR A 137 5.96 4.16 -20.97
N LYS A 138 5.92 5.45 -20.63
CA LYS A 138 5.47 5.89 -19.30
C LYS A 138 3.95 5.97 -19.27
N LEU A 139 3.32 5.31 -18.28
CA LEU A 139 1.87 5.35 -18.10
C LEU A 139 1.45 5.39 -16.63
N HIS A 140 0.26 5.92 -16.41
CA HIS A 140 -0.48 5.83 -15.17
C HIS A 140 -1.49 4.69 -15.27
N VAL A 141 -1.44 3.70 -14.35
CA VAL A 141 -2.28 2.48 -14.44
C VAL A 141 -3.75 2.83 -14.63
N ARG A 142 -4.31 3.67 -13.77
CA ARG A 142 -5.71 4.05 -13.86
C ARG A 142 -5.99 4.91 -15.10
N GLY A 143 -5.20 5.94 -15.35
CA GLY A 143 -5.43 6.87 -16.44
C GLY A 143 -5.36 6.25 -17.83
N PHE A 144 -4.59 5.17 -17.98
CA PHE A 144 -4.32 4.55 -19.29
C PHE A 144 -5.57 3.96 -19.97
N SER A 145 -6.57 3.54 -19.21
CA SER A 145 -7.73 2.85 -19.77
C SER A 145 -9.10 3.38 -19.30
N MET A 146 -9.14 4.43 -18.48
CA MET A 146 -10.42 4.96 -17.95
C MET A 146 -11.34 5.58 -19.00
N ASP A 147 -10.80 6.08 -20.10
CA ASP A 147 -11.57 6.57 -21.25
C ASP A 147 -12.39 5.44 -21.90
N THR A 148 -12.01 4.19 -21.69
CA THR A 148 -12.70 3.01 -22.22
C THR A 148 -13.59 2.32 -21.19
N ALA A 149 -13.82 2.93 -20.01
CA ALA A 149 -14.52 2.29 -18.88
C ALA A 149 -15.91 1.73 -19.23
N GLN A 150 -16.65 2.38 -20.13
CA GLN A 150 -17.95 1.88 -20.57
C GLN A 150 -17.89 0.55 -21.34
N LYS A 151 -16.74 0.23 -21.94
CA LYS A 151 -16.54 -0.97 -22.77
C LYS A 151 -15.61 -2.00 -22.14
N ASN A 152 -14.90 -1.63 -21.10
CA ASN A 152 -13.92 -2.47 -20.43
C ASN A 152 -14.17 -2.48 -18.92
N LYS A 153 -14.67 -3.60 -18.42
CA LYS A 153 -14.93 -3.82 -16.97
C LYS A 153 -13.68 -3.71 -16.09
N HIS A 154 -12.49 -3.89 -16.68
CA HIS A 154 -11.20 -3.80 -15.98
C HIS A 154 -10.54 -2.42 -16.12
N ALA A 155 -11.27 -1.42 -16.66
CA ALA A 155 -10.70 -0.09 -16.86
C ALA A 155 -10.10 0.47 -15.57
N GLY A 156 -8.89 1.03 -15.68
CA GLY A 156 -8.17 1.62 -14.56
C GLY A 156 -7.37 0.65 -13.69
N THR A 157 -7.23 -0.62 -14.10
CA THR A 157 -6.54 -1.66 -13.33
C THR A 157 -5.28 -2.19 -14.02
N PHE A 158 -4.48 -2.97 -13.28
CA PHE A 158 -3.34 -3.71 -13.82
C PHE A 158 -3.74 -4.67 -14.95
N GLU A 159 -4.92 -5.29 -14.86
CA GLU A 159 -5.42 -6.18 -15.89
C GLU A 159 -5.68 -5.42 -17.20
N ALA A 160 -6.25 -4.22 -17.14
CA ALA A 160 -6.44 -3.39 -18.33
C ALA A 160 -5.13 -2.97 -18.99
N VAL A 161 -4.06 -2.77 -18.21
CA VAL A 161 -2.71 -2.56 -18.75
C VAL A 161 -2.21 -3.84 -19.42
N SER A 162 -2.40 -4.99 -18.79
CA SER A 162 -2.05 -6.32 -19.33
C SER A 162 -2.67 -6.58 -20.70
N ASP A 163 -3.94 -6.23 -20.88
CA ASP A 163 -4.67 -6.39 -22.14
C ASP A 163 -4.09 -5.53 -23.29
N ARG A 164 -3.34 -4.50 -22.95
CA ARG A 164 -2.74 -3.56 -23.93
C ARG A 164 -1.24 -3.79 -24.18
N ILE A 165 -0.62 -4.81 -23.60
CA ILE A 165 0.81 -5.11 -23.78
C ILE A 165 1.16 -5.24 -25.25
N MET A 166 0.38 -5.99 -26.04
CA MET A 166 0.63 -6.19 -27.47
C MET A 166 0.48 -4.90 -28.28
N TYR A 167 -0.40 -4.00 -27.88
CA TYR A 167 -0.52 -2.69 -28.49
C TYR A 167 0.74 -1.85 -28.25
N ILE A 168 1.21 -1.78 -27.03
CA ILE A 168 2.42 -1.03 -26.64
C ILE A 168 3.65 -1.61 -27.37
N LYS A 169 3.75 -2.94 -27.42
CA LYS A 169 4.83 -3.65 -28.14
C LYS A 169 4.83 -3.34 -29.64
N LYS A 170 3.65 -3.32 -30.29
CA LYS A 170 3.51 -2.98 -31.71
C LYS A 170 3.95 -1.56 -32.02
N MET A 171 3.84 -0.63 -31.08
CA MET A 171 4.38 0.72 -31.21
C MET A 171 5.92 0.78 -31.09
N GLY A 172 6.57 -0.34 -30.79
CA GLY A 172 8.03 -0.46 -30.71
C GLY A 172 8.62 -0.16 -29.34
N PHE A 173 7.81 -0.05 -28.29
CA PHE A 173 8.30 0.07 -26.93
C PHE A 173 8.74 -1.28 -26.37
N THR A 174 9.78 -1.25 -25.54
CA THR A 174 10.38 -2.45 -24.95
C THR A 174 10.13 -2.55 -23.45
N SER A 175 9.81 -1.45 -22.80
CA SER A 175 9.70 -1.42 -21.35
C SER A 175 8.58 -0.48 -20.91
N LEU A 176 7.87 -0.81 -19.84
CA LEU A 176 6.92 0.07 -19.18
C LEU A 176 7.60 0.83 -18.04
N LEU A 177 7.37 2.12 -17.98
CA LEU A 177 7.68 2.94 -16.83
C LEU A 177 6.36 3.31 -16.14
N LEU A 178 5.98 2.54 -15.14
CA LEU A 178 4.76 2.80 -14.38
C LEU A 178 4.94 4.03 -13.49
N MET A 179 3.95 4.92 -13.49
CA MET A 179 3.81 5.93 -12.44
C MET A 179 3.51 5.22 -11.12
N PRO A 180 3.61 5.89 -9.95
CA PRO A 180 3.53 5.24 -8.65
C PRO A 180 2.41 4.21 -8.54
N VAL A 181 2.79 2.97 -8.21
CA VAL A 181 1.89 1.82 -7.99
C VAL A 181 1.91 1.33 -6.54
N TYR A 182 2.70 1.98 -5.69
CA TYR A 182 2.65 1.75 -4.25
C TYR A 182 1.41 2.40 -3.63
N GLU A 183 1.04 1.99 -2.43
CA GLU A 183 -0.12 2.54 -1.74
C GLU A 183 0.13 3.96 -1.23
N PHE A 184 -0.63 4.92 -1.73
CA PHE A 184 -0.60 6.33 -1.35
C PHE A 184 -2.03 6.85 -1.14
N GLU A 185 -2.19 7.93 -0.38
CA GLU A 185 -3.47 8.61 -0.21
C GLU A 185 -3.73 9.52 -1.39
N GLU A 186 -4.78 9.23 -2.15
CA GLU A 186 -5.22 10.08 -3.26
C GLU A 186 -6.19 11.17 -2.84
N MET A 187 -6.88 11.00 -1.72
CA MET A 187 -7.82 11.99 -1.21
C MET A 187 -7.12 13.01 -0.32
N THR A 188 -7.50 14.26 -0.46
CA THR A 188 -7.09 15.29 0.51
C THR A 188 -7.85 15.05 1.82
N VAL A 189 -7.12 14.69 2.88
CA VAL A 189 -7.72 14.51 4.21
C VAL A 189 -8.36 15.83 4.65
N PRO A 190 -9.63 15.85 5.15
CA PRO A 190 -10.28 17.05 5.64
C PRO A 190 -9.45 17.76 6.73
N VAL A 191 -9.36 19.07 6.62
CA VAL A 191 -8.33 19.94 7.25
C VAL A 191 -8.44 20.11 8.75
N LYS A 192 -9.10 19.28 9.50
CA LYS A 192 -9.03 19.34 10.97
C LYS A 192 -7.69 18.87 11.56
N ARG A 193 -6.78 18.37 10.74
CA ARG A 193 -5.43 17.99 11.17
C ARG A 193 -4.47 19.15 11.02
N VAL A 194 -3.68 19.40 12.06
CA VAL A 194 -2.62 20.43 12.07
C VAL A 194 -1.68 20.22 10.90
N VAL A 195 -1.77 21.10 9.90
CA VAL A 195 -0.83 21.13 8.79
C VAL A 195 0.47 21.74 9.29
N PRO A 196 1.62 21.11 9.14
CA PRO A 196 2.90 21.69 9.55
C PRO A 196 3.14 23.07 8.92
N ASP A 197 3.73 24.00 9.66
CA ASP A 197 3.88 25.41 9.28
C ASP A 197 4.60 25.65 7.94
N TYR A 198 5.45 24.73 7.50
CA TYR A 198 6.16 24.82 6.22
C TYR A 198 5.26 24.53 4.98
N VAL A 199 4.02 24.07 5.16
CA VAL A 199 3.07 23.78 4.07
C VAL A 199 2.02 24.90 3.93
N LYS A 200 1.99 25.86 4.84
CA LYS A 200 0.91 26.83 5.04
C LYS A 200 0.67 27.95 4.02
N PRO A 201 1.59 28.45 3.18
CA PRO A 201 1.30 29.69 2.45
C PRO A 201 0.14 29.62 1.47
N GLU A 202 -0.07 28.49 0.80
CA GLU A 202 -1.17 28.36 -0.17
C GLU A 202 -2.44 27.75 0.44
N TYR A 203 -2.30 26.92 1.44
CA TYR A 203 -3.40 26.27 2.13
C TYR A 203 -4.20 27.22 3.02
N SER A 204 -3.53 28.18 3.67
CA SER A 204 -4.19 29.19 4.50
C SER A 204 -5.12 30.11 3.72
N ARG A 205 -4.83 30.38 2.45
CA ARG A 205 -5.71 31.21 1.59
C ARG A 205 -7.01 30.50 1.24
N GLN A 206 -7.01 29.19 1.13
CA GLN A 206 -8.22 28.39 0.85
C GLN A 206 -9.08 28.22 2.12
N GLN A 207 -8.46 28.06 3.29
CA GLN A 207 -9.17 28.04 4.57
C GLN A 207 -9.86 29.36 4.88
N HIS A 208 -9.19 30.47 4.65
CA HIS A 208 -9.78 31.81 4.87
C HIS A 208 -11.02 32.06 4.00
N LYS A 209 -11.08 31.47 2.80
CA LYS A 209 -12.28 31.50 1.95
C LYS A 209 -13.40 30.60 2.44
N ALA A 210 -13.09 29.48 3.07
CA ALA A 210 -14.07 28.56 3.66
C ALA A 210 -14.70 29.16 4.94
N GLU A 211 -13.94 29.88 5.76
CA GLU A 211 -14.42 30.60 6.94
C GLU A 211 -15.34 31.75 6.58
N LEU A 212 -15.27 32.30 5.38
CA LEU A 212 -16.12 33.39 4.88
C LEU A 212 -17.47 32.93 4.31
N GLY A 213 -17.92 31.70 4.62
CA GLY A 213 -19.30 31.25 4.35
C GLY A 213 -19.59 30.90 2.90
N HIS A 214 -18.62 30.91 2.03
CA HIS A 214 -18.75 30.24 0.75
C HIS A 214 -18.53 28.74 1.01
N SER A 215 -19.58 27.94 0.85
CA SER A 215 -19.45 26.50 0.74
C SER A 215 -18.66 26.18 -0.54
N VAL A 216 -17.36 26.41 -0.49
CA VAL A 216 -16.43 25.72 -1.33
C VAL A 216 -16.57 24.28 -0.81
N LYS A 217 -17.35 23.45 -1.50
CA LYS A 217 -16.94 22.04 -1.62
C LYS A 217 -15.48 22.18 -1.98
N ALA A 218 -14.60 21.95 -1.01
CA ALA A 218 -13.17 21.96 -1.29
C ALA A 218 -13.06 21.17 -2.58
N ASP A 219 -12.55 21.78 -3.65
CA ASP A 219 -12.21 21.03 -4.85
C ASP A 219 -11.33 19.94 -4.29
N GLU A 220 -11.92 18.76 -4.09
CA GLU A 220 -11.25 17.62 -3.49
C GLU A 220 -10.22 17.19 -4.52
N LYS A 221 -9.07 17.88 -4.46
CA LYS A 221 -7.99 17.64 -5.39
C LYS A 221 -7.47 16.25 -5.13
N VAL A 222 -7.84 15.35 -6.02
CA VAL A 222 -7.30 14.01 -6.04
C VAL A 222 -5.82 14.09 -6.37
N ASN A 223 -4.97 13.50 -5.53
CA ASN A 223 -3.58 13.24 -5.87
C ASN A 223 -3.52 12.13 -6.92
N PHE A 224 -3.79 12.51 -8.17
CA PHE A 224 -3.89 11.56 -9.27
C PHE A 224 -2.55 10.88 -9.58
N TRP A 225 -1.46 11.63 -9.50
CA TRP A 225 -0.14 11.15 -9.95
C TRP A 225 0.58 10.24 -8.98
N GLY A 226 0.28 10.31 -7.68
CA GLY A 226 0.85 9.46 -6.64
C GLY A 226 2.29 9.75 -6.23
N TYR A 227 2.94 10.80 -6.75
CA TYR A 227 4.29 11.20 -6.35
C TYR A 227 4.29 11.88 -4.98
N THR A 228 4.00 11.11 -3.95
CA THR A 228 3.90 11.58 -2.56
C THR A 228 4.40 10.50 -1.62
N ARG A 229 4.44 10.80 -0.34
CA ARG A 229 4.73 9.80 0.69
C ARG A 229 3.63 8.73 0.70
N GLY A 230 4.02 7.48 0.87
CA GLY A 230 3.10 6.36 0.90
C GLY A 230 3.74 5.11 1.51
N ASN A 231 3.04 4.01 1.42
CA ASN A 231 3.49 2.71 1.87
C ASN A 231 4.16 2.00 0.69
N TYR A 232 5.45 2.23 0.53
CA TYR A 232 6.23 1.88 -0.67
C TYR A 232 6.31 0.37 -0.95
N PHE A 233 6.05 -0.48 0.05
CA PHE A 233 6.09 -1.93 -0.08
C PHE A 233 4.71 -2.56 -0.30
N ALA A 234 3.64 -1.78 -0.21
CA ALA A 234 2.28 -2.21 -0.50
C ALA A 234 1.88 -1.78 -1.91
N VAL A 235 1.32 -2.70 -2.69
CA VAL A 235 0.74 -2.39 -4.00
C VAL A 235 -0.57 -1.64 -3.81
N LYS A 236 -0.82 -0.62 -4.66
CA LYS A 236 -2.04 0.18 -4.58
C LYS A 236 -3.28 -0.66 -4.88
N ALA A 237 -4.07 -0.91 -3.84
CA ALA A 237 -5.23 -1.78 -3.88
C ALA A 237 -6.28 -1.32 -4.90
N SER A 238 -6.51 -0.02 -5.01
CA SER A 238 -7.49 0.56 -5.94
C SER A 238 -7.08 0.50 -7.42
N TYR A 239 -5.87 -0.01 -7.74
CA TYR A 239 -5.44 -0.29 -9.12
C TYR A 239 -5.63 -1.76 -9.51
N ALA A 240 -6.14 -2.58 -8.62
CA ALA A 240 -6.50 -3.96 -8.93
C ALA A 240 -7.97 -4.08 -9.30
N ASN A 241 -8.30 -5.08 -10.10
CA ASN A 241 -9.68 -5.45 -10.37
C ASN A 241 -10.34 -6.02 -9.11
N GLU A 242 -9.55 -6.79 -8.35
CA GLU A 242 -9.90 -7.25 -7.01
C GLU A 242 -8.90 -6.65 -6.01
N PRO A 243 -9.30 -5.66 -5.18
CA PRO A 243 -8.38 -4.97 -4.28
C PRO A 243 -7.65 -5.90 -3.29
N SER A 244 -8.29 -7.01 -2.91
CA SER A 244 -7.69 -8.03 -2.04
C SER A 244 -6.58 -8.83 -2.71
N ASP A 245 -6.49 -8.81 -4.04
CA ASP A 245 -5.52 -9.55 -4.86
C ASP A 245 -4.51 -8.63 -5.58
N ALA A 246 -4.39 -7.38 -5.14
CA ALA A 246 -3.62 -6.36 -5.84
C ALA A 246 -2.15 -6.75 -6.11
N ALA A 247 -1.49 -7.35 -5.12
CA ALA A 247 -0.10 -7.79 -5.26
C ALA A 247 0.06 -8.88 -6.33
N ASN A 248 -0.88 -9.84 -6.39
CA ASN A 248 -0.88 -10.87 -7.41
C ASN A 248 -1.25 -10.32 -8.80
N GLU A 249 -2.20 -9.38 -8.90
CA GLU A 249 -2.51 -8.75 -10.18
C GLU A 249 -1.30 -8.00 -10.75
N PHE A 250 -0.61 -7.23 -9.91
CA PHE A 250 0.62 -6.55 -10.31
C PHE A 250 1.71 -7.53 -10.72
N ALA A 251 1.93 -8.59 -9.95
CA ALA A 251 2.90 -9.62 -10.28
C ALA A 251 2.57 -10.34 -11.61
N ARG A 252 1.29 -10.62 -11.87
CA ARG A 252 0.84 -11.16 -13.16
C ARG A 252 1.10 -10.22 -14.33
N LEU A 253 0.93 -8.90 -14.14
CA LEU A 253 1.29 -7.90 -15.16
C LEU A 253 2.78 -7.99 -15.49
N VAL A 254 3.65 -8.02 -14.47
CA VAL A 254 5.10 -8.13 -14.67
C VAL A 254 5.45 -9.42 -15.44
N GLN A 255 4.92 -10.56 -15.02
CA GLN A 255 5.16 -11.83 -15.73
C GLN A 255 4.65 -11.81 -17.18
N ARG A 256 3.50 -11.17 -17.44
CA ARG A 256 2.99 -11.02 -18.82
C ARG A 256 3.90 -10.14 -19.68
N LEU A 257 4.48 -9.08 -19.11
CA LEU A 257 5.48 -8.27 -19.79
C LEU A 257 6.71 -9.11 -20.15
N HIS A 258 7.28 -9.82 -19.18
CA HIS A 258 8.45 -10.69 -19.40
C HIS A 258 8.20 -11.75 -20.49
N LYS A 259 7.05 -12.43 -20.45
CA LYS A 259 6.64 -13.38 -21.51
C LYS A 259 6.55 -12.76 -22.92
N ASN A 260 6.38 -11.45 -22.97
CA ASN A 260 6.34 -10.70 -24.22
C ASN A 260 7.69 -10.01 -24.55
N ASN A 261 8.78 -10.37 -23.86
CA ASN A 261 10.09 -9.72 -23.97
C ASN A 261 9.97 -8.19 -23.75
N MET A 262 9.28 -7.79 -22.73
CA MET A 262 9.16 -6.41 -22.26
C MET A 262 9.49 -6.36 -20.76
N GLU A 263 10.07 -5.26 -20.31
CA GLU A 263 10.39 -5.01 -18.90
C GLU A 263 9.35 -4.08 -18.24
N CYS A 264 9.35 -4.06 -16.90
CA CYS A 264 8.56 -3.15 -16.08
C CYS A 264 9.49 -2.38 -15.14
#